data_488b298a56763915fc707ee909ad3e12
#
_entry.id   488b298a56763915fc707ee909ad3e12
#
_cell.length_a   1.000
_cell.length_b   1.000
_cell.length_c   1.000
_cell.angle_alpha   90.00
_cell.angle_beta   90.00
_cell.angle_gamma   90.00
#
_symmetry.space_group_name_H-M   'P 1'
#
loop_
_entity.id
_entity.type
_entity.pdbx_description
1 polymer ?
#
loop_
_entity_poly.entity_id
_entity_poly.type
_entity_poly.pdbx_seq_one_letter_code
_entity_poly.pdbx_strand_id
1 'polypeptide(L)'
;QDTFSIKLTRDAELYIDDEFSGDLLAKIKDSLAKRHVGPASRFVYDSEMPKEFLEFLKDVFELENYDTLKEGRYHNNFDFFQFPDFGMTNLKNPELPPLSYAPLEKSKDYFGAISQRDHLIHVPYQSYESAVRFFEEAAADPNVTHIKIVQYRVAKKSRIMQALMRAV
;
A
#
# COMPACT_ATOMS: atom_id res chain seq x y z
N GLN A 1 -9.44 28.56 23.14
CA GLN A 1 -10.00 27.50 22.27
C GLN A 1 -9.16 26.26 22.50
N ASP A 2 -9.77 25.22 23.08
CA ASP A 2 -9.07 23.97 23.37
C ASP A 2 -9.16 23.05 22.14
N THR A 3 -8.09 22.27 21.89
CA THR A 3 -8.00 21.32 20.80
C THR A 3 -7.52 19.96 21.32
N PHE A 4 -8.12 18.90 20.84
CA PHE A 4 -7.79 17.53 21.22
C PHE A 4 -7.53 16.69 19.97
N SER A 5 -6.50 15.84 20.02
CA SER A 5 -6.17 14.94 18.93
C SER A 5 -7.05 13.71 18.94
N ILE A 6 -7.56 13.33 17.78
CA ILE A 6 -8.29 12.07 17.60
C ILE A 6 -7.75 11.32 16.38
N LYS A 7 -7.91 10.00 16.39
CA LYS A 7 -7.64 9.14 15.23
C LYS A 7 -8.74 8.09 15.12
N LEU A 8 -9.50 8.17 14.04
CA LEU A 8 -10.56 7.23 13.72
C LEU A 8 -10.07 6.23 12.67
N THR A 9 -10.16 4.95 12.98
CA THR A 9 -9.96 3.87 12.02
C THR A 9 -11.33 3.30 11.67
N ARG A 10 -11.60 3.14 10.37
CA ARG A 10 -12.83 2.53 9.86
C ARG A 10 -12.53 1.14 9.32
N ASP A 11 -13.48 0.26 9.45
CA ASP A 11 -13.41 -1.03 8.78
C ASP A 11 -13.48 -0.81 7.27
N ALA A 12 -12.48 -1.34 6.58
CA ALA A 12 -12.34 -1.22 5.13
C ALA A 12 -12.46 -2.58 4.44
N GLU A 13 -12.99 -3.60 5.13
CA GLU A 13 -13.20 -4.90 4.52
C GLU A 13 -14.22 -4.81 3.38
N LEU A 14 -13.88 -5.46 2.28
CA LEU A 14 -14.77 -5.62 1.15
C LEU A 14 -15.60 -6.89 1.37
N TYR A 15 -16.80 -6.74 1.90
CA TYR A 15 -17.76 -7.85 1.93
C TYR A 15 -18.29 -8.05 0.50
N ILE A 16 -17.68 -8.97 -0.22
CA ILE A 16 -18.16 -9.41 -1.53
C ILE A 16 -19.01 -10.65 -1.27
N ASP A 17 -20.30 -10.51 -1.46
CA ASP A 17 -21.23 -11.63 -1.34
C ASP A 17 -21.04 -12.56 -2.55
N ASP A 18 -20.45 -13.73 -2.32
CA ASP A 18 -20.13 -14.72 -3.35
C ASP A 18 -21.39 -15.46 -3.87
N GLU A 19 -22.54 -15.28 -3.21
CA GLU A 19 -23.74 -16.07 -3.49
C GLU A 19 -24.52 -15.61 -4.75
N PHE A 20 -24.17 -14.48 -5.38
CA PHE A 20 -24.91 -13.99 -6.53
C PHE A 20 -24.02 -13.85 -7.78
N SER A 21 -24.43 -14.52 -8.85
CA SER A 21 -23.90 -14.33 -10.20
C SER A 21 -24.06 -12.87 -10.63
N GLY A 22 -22.98 -12.20 -10.97
CA GLY A 22 -22.95 -10.82 -11.43
C GLY A 22 -21.53 -10.38 -11.79
N ASP A 23 -21.41 -9.23 -12.44
CA ASP A 23 -20.11 -8.65 -12.79
C ASP A 23 -19.29 -8.32 -11.52
N LEU A 24 -18.29 -9.17 -11.25
CA LEU A 24 -17.37 -9.01 -10.12
C LEU A 24 -16.68 -7.64 -10.14
N LEU A 25 -16.39 -7.12 -11.31
CA LEU A 25 -15.71 -5.83 -11.48
C LEU A 25 -16.61 -4.66 -11.04
N ALA A 26 -17.91 -4.71 -11.38
CA ALA A 26 -18.90 -3.74 -10.93
C ALA A 26 -19.06 -3.81 -9.41
N LYS A 27 -19.16 -5.00 -8.82
CA LYS A 27 -19.25 -5.22 -7.37
C LYS A 27 -18.03 -4.64 -6.62
N ILE A 28 -16.82 -4.88 -7.13
CA ILE A 28 -15.59 -4.32 -6.55
C ILE A 28 -15.63 -2.78 -6.62
N LYS A 29 -16.04 -2.22 -7.76
CA LYS A 29 -16.09 -0.78 -7.97
C LYS A 29 -17.07 -0.09 -7.03
N ASP A 30 -18.25 -0.67 -6.83
CA ASP A 30 -19.26 -0.17 -5.88
C ASP A 30 -18.80 -0.32 -4.42
N SER A 31 -18.12 -1.41 -4.09
CA SER A 31 -17.57 -1.65 -2.76
C SER A 31 -16.41 -0.70 -2.42
N LEU A 32 -15.61 -0.28 -3.41
CA LEU A 32 -14.55 0.71 -3.21
C LEU A 32 -15.10 2.08 -2.75
N ALA A 33 -16.27 2.48 -3.26
CA ALA A 33 -16.93 3.72 -2.82
C ALA A 33 -17.39 3.64 -1.35
N LYS A 34 -17.75 2.45 -0.86
CA LYS A 34 -18.22 2.21 0.51
C LYS A 34 -17.11 2.18 1.55
N ARG A 35 -15.84 2.04 1.16
CA ARG A 35 -14.69 2.00 2.09
C ARG A 35 -14.56 3.25 2.97
N HIS A 36 -15.05 4.40 2.52
CA HIS A 36 -15.02 5.64 3.29
C HIS A 36 -16.20 5.79 4.25
N VAL A 37 -17.17 4.88 4.18
CA VAL A 37 -18.43 4.91 4.96
C VAL A 37 -18.54 3.70 5.91
N GLY A 38 -17.53 2.82 5.96
CA GLY A 38 -17.51 1.67 6.85
C GLY A 38 -17.62 2.08 8.34
N PRO A 39 -18.15 1.20 9.20
CA PRO A 39 -18.27 1.48 10.63
C PRO A 39 -16.91 1.79 11.23
N ALA A 40 -16.89 2.60 12.26
CA ALA A 40 -15.70 2.86 13.03
C ALA A 40 -15.30 1.60 13.80
N SER A 41 -14.03 1.18 13.69
CA SER A 41 -13.51 -0.01 14.36
C SER A 41 -12.49 0.31 15.45
N ARG A 42 -11.99 1.54 15.49
CA ARG A 42 -11.07 2.01 16.52
C ARG A 42 -11.06 3.53 16.59
N PHE A 43 -11.22 4.06 17.78
CA PHE A 43 -11.16 5.50 18.07
C PHE A 43 -10.09 5.77 19.13
N VAL A 44 -9.00 6.42 18.73
CA VAL A 44 -7.94 6.85 19.64
C VAL A 44 -8.15 8.32 19.97
N TYR A 45 -8.07 8.69 21.25
CA TYR A 45 -8.32 10.04 21.70
C TYR A 45 -7.31 10.54 22.73
N ASP A 46 -7.11 11.86 22.76
CA ASP A 46 -6.29 12.56 23.74
C ASP A 46 -6.79 12.34 25.17
N SER A 47 -5.92 11.93 26.07
CA SER A 47 -6.21 11.66 27.48
C SER A 47 -6.78 12.84 28.25
N GLU A 48 -6.50 14.06 27.78
CA GLU A 48 -6.98 15.31 28.40
C GLU A 48 -8.34 15.77 27.85
N MET A 49 -8.92 15.00 26.92
CA MET A 49 -10.23 15.31 26.37
C MET A 49 -11.33 15.26 27.46
N PRO A 50 -12.17 16.31 27.60
CA PRO A 50 -13.30 16.30 28.53
C PRO A 50 -14.25 15.13 28.24
N LYS A 51 -14.73 14.49 29.30
CA LYS A 51 -15.63 13.34 29.18
C LYS A 51 -16.90 13.64 28.37
N GLU A 52 -17.47 14.79 28.56
CA GLU A 52 -18.67 15.21 27.82
C GLU A 52 -18.42 15.31 26.32
N PHE A 53 -17.22 15.78 25.94
CA PHE A 53 -16.83 15.86 24.52
C PHE A 53 -16.54 14.48 23.94
N LEU A 54 -15.93 13.59 24.72
CA LEU A 54 -15.73 12.21 24.33
C LEU A 54 -17.07 11.48 24.07
N GLU A 55 -18.04 11.61 25.00
CA GLU A 55 -19.36 10.98 24.82
C GLU A 55 -20.06 11.53 23.58
N PHE A 56 -20.00 12.85 23.35
CA PHE A 56 -20.55 13.46 22.13
C PHE A 56 -19.91 12.82 20.85
N LEU A 57 -18.58 12.61 20.83
CA LEU A 57 -17.91 12.00 19.67
C LEU A 57 -18.27 10.52 19.53
N LYS A 58 -18.47 9.80 20.63
CA LYS A 58 -18.94 8.41 20.60
C LYS A 58 -20.32 8.31 19.96
N ASP A 59 -21.23 9.18 20.33
CA ASP A 59 -22.56 9.23 19.72
C ASP A 59 -22.50 9.58 18.23
N VAL A 60 -21.70 10.57 17.86
CA VAL A 60 -21.54 10.99 16.44
C VAL A 60 -20.95 9.91 15.55
N PHE A 61 -20.01 9.13 16.07
CA PHE A 61 -19.31 8.08 15.30
C PHE A 61 -19.86 6.68 15.57
N GLU A 62 -20.93 6.55 16.35
CA GLU A 62 -21.55 5.27 16.72
C GLU A 62 -20.55 4.30 17.35
N LEU A 63 -19.77 4.78 18.35
CA LEU A 63 -18.69 4.04 19.01
C LEU A 63 -19.14 3.43 20.32
N GLU A 64 -18.75 2.19 20.53
CA GLU A 64 -18.86 1.55 21.84
C GLU A 64 -17.58 1.75 22.68
N ASN A 65 -17.65 1.43 23.96
CA ASN A 65 -16.50 1.60 24.86
C ASN A 65 -15.28 0.78 24.45
N TYR A 66 -15.49 -0.39 23.88
CA TYR A 66 -14.41 -1.27 23.41
C TYR A 66 -13.71 -0.78 22.14
N ASP A 67 -14.33 0.15 21.39
CA ASP A 67 -13.73 0.77 20.22
C ASP A 67 -12.79 1.91 20.59
N THR A 68 -12.85 2.40 21.84
CA THR A 68 -12.13 3.60 22.27
C THR A 68 -10.81 3.26 22.96
N LEU A 69 -9.77 4.02 22.65
CA LEU A 69 -8.44 3.89 23.23
C LEU A 69 -7.94 5.26 23.71
N LYS A 70 -7.70 5.37 25.01
CA LYS A 70 -7.11 6.56 25.61
C LYS A 70 -5.60 6.59 25.38
N GLU A 71 -5.09 7.68 24.81
CA GLU A 71 -3.69 7.85 24.49
C GLU A 71 -3.19 9.25 24.84
N GLY A 72 -1.91 9.51 24.72
CA GLY A 72 -1.35 10.85 24.86
C GLY A 72 -1.78 11.76 23.71
N ARG A 73 -1.55 13.06 23.86
CA ARG A 73 -1.92 14.09 22.87
C ARG A 73 -1.35 13.84 21.48
N TYR A 74 -0.14 13.33 21.39
CA TYR A 74 0.58 13.06 20.13
C TYR A 74 0.67 11.55 19.89
N HIS A 75 -0.39 10.95 19.39
CA HIS A 75 -0.52 9.52 19.23
C HIS A 75 -0.51 9.04 17.77
N ASN A 76 -0.32 9.93 16.79
CA ASN A 76 -0.22 9.54 15.39
C ASN A 76 1.22 9.17 15.02
N ASN A 77 1.67 7.98 15.42
CA ASN A 77 3.02 7.49 15.15
C ASN A 77 3.36 7.38 13.66
N PHE A 78 2.36 7.41 12.78
CA PHE A 78 2.57 7.43 11.33
C PHE A 78 3.31 8.70 10.86
N ASP A 79 3.21 9.80 11.62
CA ASP A 79 3.89 11.05 11.32
C ASP A 79 5.42 10.91 11.36
N PHE A 80 5.96 9.90 12.08
CA PHE A 80 7.41 9.62 12.08
C PHE A 80 7.94 9.20 10.72
N PHE A 81 7.10 8.68 9.80
CA PHE A 81 7.53 8.44 8.42
C PHE A 81 7.83 9.73 7.64
N GLN A 82 7.31 10.85 8.09
CA GLN A 82 7.54 12.18 7.51
C GLN A 82 8.46 13.04 8.38
N PHE A 83 9.21 12.41 9.29
CA PHE A 83 10.12 13.13 10.15
C PHE A 83 11.12 13.91 9.30
N PRO A 84 11.28 15.24 9.52
CA PRO A 84 12.07 16.07 8.64
C PRO A 84 13.56 15.69 8.71
N ASP A 85 14.20 15.73 7.55
CA ASP A 85 15.64 15.58 7.44
C ASP A 85 16.33 16.91 7.77
N PHE A 86 16.92 17.00 8.96
CA PHE A 86 17.66 18.17 9.40
C PHE A 86 19.10 18.21 8.86
N GLY A 87 19.47 17.37 7.90
CA GLY A 87 20.83 17.29 7.35
C GLY A 87 21.85 16.64 8.28
N MET A 88 21.42 16.00 9.35
CA MET A 88 22.27 15.33 10.32
C MET A 88 22.72 13.96 9.82
N THR A 89 23.76 13.93 8.99
CA THR A 89 24.28 12.68 8.38
C THR A 89 24.80 11.67 9.41
N ASN A 90 25.28 12.14 10.56
CA ASN A 90 25.76 11.31 11.66
C ASN A 90 24.63 10.53 12.38
N LEU A 91 23.37 10.91 12.19
CA LEU A 91 22.20 10.21 12.73
C LEU A 91 21.55 9.24 11.72
N LYS A 92 22.14 9.10 10.54
CA LYS A 92 21.66 8.22 9.48
C LYS A 92 22.61 7.05 9.28
N ASN A 93 22.04 5.89 9.04
CA ASN A 93 22.83 4.78 8.52
C ASN A 93 23.29 5.08 7.09
N PRO A 94 24.46 4.59 6.66
CA PRO A 94 24.90 4.71 5.28
C PRO A 94 23.89 4.02 4.35
N GLU A 95 23.67 4.63 3.20
CA GLU A 95 22.83 4.02 2.17
C GLU A 95 23.46 2.73 1.67
N LEU A 96 22.64 1.68 1.57
CA LEU A 96 23.03 0.40 0.99
C LEU A 96 22.29 0.25 -0.35
N PRO A 97 22.91 0.66 -1.48
CA PRO A 97 22.26 0.52 -2.78
C PRO A 97 22.04 -0.96 -3.11
N PRO A 98 20.91 -1.29 -3.74
CA PRO A 98 20.64 -2.67 -4.15
C PRO A 98 21.72 -3.20 -5.09
N LEU A 99 22.10 -4.47 -4.91
CA LEU A 99 23.07 -5.13 -5.76
C LEU A 99 22.46 -5.46 -7.11
N SER A 100 23.25 -5.28 -8.17
CA SER A 100 22.87 -5.71 -9.52
C SER A 100 22.83 -7.23 -9.62
N TYR A 101 21.80 -7.76 -10.30
CA TYR A 101 21.71 -9.17 -10.67
C TYR A 101 22.15 -9.33 -12.14
N ALA A 102 23.46 -9.39 -12.34
CA ALA A 102 24.10 -9.41 -13.67
C ALA A 102 23.54 -10.43 -14.69
N PRO A 103 23.10 -11.65 -14.30
CA PRO A 103 22.54 -12.59 -15.26
C PRO A 103 21.31 -12.09 -16.01
N LEU A 104 20.49 -11.23 -15.40
CA LEU A 104 19.32 -10.62 -16.03
C LEU A 104 19.58 -9.20 -16.50
N GLU A 105 20.20 -8.37 -15.68
CA GLU A 105 20.37 -6.94 -15.97
C GLU A 105 21.28 -6.67 -17.16
N LYS A 106 22.30 -7.51 -17.36
CA LYS A 106 23.24 -7.41 -18.49
C LYS A 106 22.82 -8.21 -19.73
N SER A 107 21.78 -9.03 -19.63
CA SER A 107 21.31 -9.80 -20.78
C SER A 107 20.69 -8.87 -21.83
N LYS A 108 21.04 -9.06 -23.09
CA LYS A 108 20.40 -8.40 -24.23
C LYS A 108 19.10 -9.09 -24.62
N ASP A 109 19.01 -10.40 -24.38
CA ASP A 109 17.82 -11.22 -24.58
C ASP A 109 17.32 -11.70 -23.22
N TYR A 110 16.34 -10.98 -22.69
CA TYR A 110 15.82 -11.24 -21.36
C TYR A 110 15.04 -12.56 -21.27
N PHE A 111 14.16 -12.80 -22.25
CA PHE A 111 13.38 -14.04 -22.31
C PHE A 111 14.25 -15.26 -22.62
N GLY A 112 15.25 -15.11 -23.47
CA GLY A 112 16.26 -16.15 -23.69
C GLY A 112 17.02 -16.50 -22.41
N ALA A 113 17.39 -15.52 -21.58
CA ALA A 113 18.06 -15.75 -20.31
C ALA A 113 17.19 -16.55 -19.33
N ILE A 114 15.91 -16.15 -19.15
CA ILE A 114 15.02 -16.84 -18.22
C ILE A 114 14.56 -18.21 -18.72
N SER A 115 14.56 -18.45 -20.02
CA SER A 115 14.23 -19.78 -20.60
C SER A 115 15.29 -20.84 -20.37
N GLN A 116 16.52 -20.43 -20.09
CA GLN A 116 17.65 -21.35 -19.85
C GLN A 116 17.68 -21.92 -18.43
N ARG A 117 17.17 -21.16 -17.44
CA ARG A 117 17.16 -21.55 -16.04
C ARG A 117 16.26 -20.64 -15.21
N ASP A 118 15.89 -21.09 -14.02
CA ASP A 118 15.22 -20.27 -13.01
C ASP A 118 16.14 -19.19 -12.44
N HIS A 119 15.58 -18.04 -12.14
CA HIS A 119 16.25 -16.92 -11.51
C HIS A 119 15.55 -16.52 -10.22
N LEU A 120 16.29 -16.44 -9.12
CA LEU A 120 15.80 -15.95 -7.84
C LEU A 120 16.41 -14.57 -7.57
N ILE A 121 15.56 -13.60 -7.27
CA ILE A 121 15.96 -12.24 -6.91
C ILE A 121 15.49 -11.96 -5.50
N HIS A 122 16.41 -11.53 -4.63
CA HIS A 122 16.12 -11.21 -3.23
C HIS A 122 16.05 -9.69 -3.04
N VAL A 123 14.86 -9.12 -3.13
CA VAL A 123 14.62 -7.71 -2.86
C VAL A 123 14.40 -7.47 -1.35
N PRO A 124 14.83 -6.33 -0.80
CA PRO A 124 15.44 -5.15 -1.46
C PRO A 124 16.96 -5.22 -1.65
N TYR A 125 17.63 -6.32 -1.27
CA TYR A 125 19.10 -6.44 -1.35
C TYR A 125 19.61 -6.54 -2.79
N GLN A 126 18.82 -7.10 -3.68
CA GLN A 126 19.04 -7.02 -5.12
C GLN A 126 18.07 -6.06 -5.77
N SER A 127 18.48 -5.49 -6.90
CA SER A 127 17.70 -4.50 -7.64
C SER A 127 16.38 -5.09 -8.14
N TYR A 128 15.30 -4.36 -7.94
CA TYR A 128 13.98 -4.68 -8.47
C TYR A 128 13.86 -4.40 -9.98
N GLU A 129 14.89 -3.78 -10.59
CA GLU A 129 14.89 -3.43 -12.01
C GLU A 129 14.73 -4.65 -12.94
N SER A 130 15.24 -5.81 -12.55
CA SER A 130 15.03 -7.05 -13.30
C SER A 130 13.53 -7.42 -13.37
N ALA A 131 12.79 -7.26 -12.29
CA ALA A 131 11.35 -7.52 -12.29
C ALA A 131 10.58 -6.46 -13.11
N VAL A 132 10.96 -5.20 -13.00
CA VAL A 132 10.34 -4.13 -13.81
C VAL A 132 10.57 -4.38 -15.30
N ARG A 133 11.80 -4.67 -15.68
CA ARG A 133 12.20 -4.97 -17.07
C ARG A 133 11.42 -6.17 -17.64
N PHE A 134 11.18 -7.21 -16.84
CA PHE A 134 10.38 -8.36 -17.26
C PHE A 134 9.00 -7.94 -17.78
N PHE A 135 8.32 -7.08 -17.06
CA PHE A 135 7.00 -6.59 -17.50
C PHE A 135 7.09 -5.61 -18.66
N GLU A 136 8.13 -4.78 -18.70
CA GLU A 136 8.32 -3.83 -19.81
C GLU A 136 8.61 -4.56 -21.13
N GLU A 137 9.45 -5.59 -21.10
CA GLU A 137 9.74 -6.43 -22.29
C GLU A 137 8.53 -7.30 -22.66
N ALA A 138 7.83 -7.90 -21.67
CA ALA A 138 6.61 -8.66 -21.94
C ALA A 138 5.52 -7.80 -22.60
N ALA A 139 5.39 -6.55 -22.18
CA ALA A 139 4.41 -5.63 -22.76
C ALA A 139 4.78 -5.16 -24.18
N ALA A 140 6.04 -5.28 -24.57
CA ALA A 140 6.55 -4.88 -25.89
C ALA A 140 6.70 -6.06 -26.86
N ASP A 141 6.70 -7.30 -26.38
CA ASP A 141 6.92 -8.48 -27.21
C ASP A 141 5.61 -8.93 -27.87
N PRO A 142 5.53 -8.94 -29.22
CA PRO A 142 4.31 -9.36 -29.95
C PRO A 142 3.98 -10.85 -29.78
N ASN A 143 4.88 -11.67 -29.27
CA ASN A 143 4.65 -13.08 -29.00
C ASN A 143 4.00 -13.33 -27.64
N VAL A 144 3.96 -12.31 -26.75
CA VAL A 144 3.29 -12.39 -25.46
C VAL A 144 1.81 -12.13 -25.64
N THR A 145 1.00 -13.17 -25.49
CA THR A 145 -0.46 -13.09 -25.67
C THR A 145 -1.22 -12.81 -24.38
N HIS A 146 -0.63 -13.10 -23.22
CA HIS A 146 -1.27 -12.93 -21.92
C HIS A 146 -0.28 -12.53 -20.85
N ILE A 147 -0.62 -11.52 -20.04
CA ILE A 147 0.08 -11.16 -18.82
C ILE A 147 -0.86 -11.33 -17.63
N LYS A 148 -0.48 -12.16 -16.65
CA LYS A 148 -1.23 -12.36 -15.41
C LYS A 148 -0.39 -11.85 -14.25
N ILE A 149 -0.91 -10.89 -13.49
CA ILE A 149 -0.19 -10.27 -12.38
C ILE A 149 -1.16 -10.03 -11.22
N VAL A 150 -0.67 -10.26 -10.00
CA VAL A 150 -1.36 -9.85 -8.77
C VAL A 150 -0.52 -8.75 -8.12
N GLN A 151 -1.14 -7.59 -7.87
CA GLN A 151 -0.48 -6.46 -7.22
C GLN A 151 -1.21 -6.11 -5.93
N TYR A 152 -0.47 -6.16 -4.82
CA TYR A 152 -1.01 -5.79 -3.51
C TYR A 152 -0.88 -4.28 -3.24
N ARG A 153 0.27 -3.70 -3.59
CA ARG A 153 0.54 -2.25 -3.47
C ARG A 153 1.18 -1.73 -4.75
N VAL A 154 0.71 -0.58 -5.19
CA VAL A 154 1.19 0.07 -6.42
C VAL A 154 1.72 1.45 -6.09
N ALA A 155 2.93 1.77 -6.55
CA ALA A 155 3.48 3.10 -6.43
C ALA A 155 2.69 4.09 -7.31
N LYS A 156 2.61 5.37 -6.89
CA LYS A 156 1.91 6.42 -7.65
C LYS A 156 2.39 6.56 -9.11
N LYS A 157 3.67 6.24 -9.36
CA LYS A 157 4.28 6.25 -10.71
C LYS A 157 4.92 4.88 -10.97
N SER A 158 4.11 3.84 -11.09
CA SER A 158 4.58 2.48 -11.31
C SER A 158 4.91 2.26 -12.79
N ARG A 159 6.16 1.92 -13.10
CA ARG A 159 6.60 1.52 -14.45
C ARG A 159 5.92 0.23 -14.92
N ILE A 160 5.67 -0.70 -14.00
CA ILE A 160 4.92 -1.94 -14.31
C ILE A 160 3.50 -1.58 -14.76
N MET A 161 2.78 -0.72 -14.04
CA MET A 161 1.45 -0.29 -14.49
C MET A 161 1.48 0.39 -15.84
N GLN A 162 2.49 1.22 -16.10
CA GLN A 162 2.65 1.85 -17.41
C GLN A 162 2.93 0.81 -18.51
N ALA A 163 3.71 -0.23 -18.23
CA ALA A 163 3.93 -1.33 -19.15
C ALA A 163 2.63 -2.08 -19.46
N LEU A 164 1.87 -2.44 -18.43
CA LEU A 164 0.57 -3.10 -18.59
C LEU A 164 -0.43 -2.26 -19.40
N MET A 165 -0.48 -0.95 -19.17
CA MET A 165 -1.33 -0.04 -19.95
C MET A 165 -0.92 0.06 -21.42
N ARG A 166 0.36 -0.15 -21.76
CA ARG A 166 0.82 -0.21 -23.15
C ARG A 166 0.53 -1.53 -23.83
N ALA A 167 0.36 -2.60 -23.06
CA ALA A 167 0.09 -3.93 -23.58
C ALA A 167 -1.39 -4.16 -23.95
N VAL A 168 -2.28 -3.24 -23.58
CA VAL A 168 -3.73 -3.25 -23.88
C VAL A 168 -4.02 -2.34 -25.05
#